data_33d41ea5893eede73ad713bcf4066efb
#
_entry.id   33d41ea5893eede73ad713bcf4066efb
#
_cell.length_a   1.000
_cell.length_b   1.000
_cell.length_c   1.000
_cell.angle_alpha   90.00
_cell.angle_beta   90.00
_cell.angle_gamma   90.00
#
_symmetry.space_group_name_H-M   'P 1'
#
loop_
_entity.id
_entity.type
_entity.pdbx_description
1 polymer ?
#
loop_
_entity_poly.entity_id
_entity_poly.type
_entity_poly.pdbx_seq_one_letter_code
_entity_poly.pdbx_strand_id
1 'polypeptide(L)'
;MSQINRLGIQDLLADQREQILAIADRHGACNVRVFGSVARGEASIDSDVDFLIDYKIERITPWFPAGLMLDLEALLDRKVDVATVDMLKERMKDRILQEAVVL
;
A
#
# COMPACT_ATOMS: atom_id res chain seq x y z
N MET A 1 11.96 -19.57 19.83
CA MET A 1 12.40 -18.95 18.59
C MET A 1 11.71 -17.60 18.40
N SER A 2 12.47 -16.58 18.13
CA SER A 2 11.91 -15.26 18.00
C SER A 2 11.21 -15.09 16.65
N GLN A 3 10.12 -14.32 16.65
CA GLN A 3 9.47 -13.94 15.41
C GLN A 3 10.35 -12.94 14.67
N ILE A 4 10.25 -12.99 13.35
CA ILE A 4 10.90 -12.00 12.50
C ILE A 4 9.98 -10.80 12.39
N ASN A 5 10.37 -9.66 12.99
CA ASN A 5 9.60 -8.42 13.00
C ASN A 5 10.34 -7.29 12.29
N ARG A 6 11.12 -7.62 11.28
CA ARG A 6 11.94 -6.64 10.56
C ARG A 6 11.82 -6.83 9.05
N LEU A 7 10.63 -7.20 8.60
CA LEU A 7 10.38 -7.36 7.18
C LEU A 7 10.01 -6.03 6.56
N GLY A 8 10.52 -5.80 5.38
CA GLY A 8 10.29 -4.55 4.65
C GLY A 8 9.78 -4.83 3.24
N ILE A 9 9.83 -3.78 2.41
CA ILE A 9 9.34 -3.84 1.03
C ILE A 9 10.06 -4.94 0.25
N GLN A 10 11.37 -5.05 0.39
CA GLN A 10 12.13 -6.07 -0.33
C GLN A 10 11.70 -7.48 0.03
N ASP A 11 11.39 -7.70 1.30
CA ASP A 11 11.01 -9.04 1.76
C ASP A 11 9.61 -9.44 1.32
N LEU A 12 8.68 -8.49 1.31
CA LEU A 12 7.26 -8.79 1.18
C LEU A 12 6.67 -8.43 -0.19
N LEU A 13 7.23 -7.46 -0.90
CA LEU A 13 6.61 -6.90 -2.08
C LEU A 13 7.47 -6.90 -3.34
N ALA A 14 8.79 -7.03 -3.22
CA ALA A 14 9.70 -6.82 -4.36
C ALA A 14 9.39 -7.72 -5.54
N ASP A 15 9.10 -9.00 -5.29
CA ASP A 15 8.82 -9.97 -6.35
C ASP A 15 7.52 -9.70 -7.09
N GLN A 16 6.63 -8.88 -6.51
CA GLN A 16 5.30 -8.62 -7.05
C GLN A 16 5.09 -7.16 -7.40
N ARG A 17 6.17 -6.38 -7.43
CA ARG A 17 6.10 -4.94 -7.70
C ARG A 17 5.36 -4.63 -9.00
N GLU A 18 5.71 -5.32 -10.08
CA GLU A 18 5.09 -5.07 -11.38
C GLU A 18 3.61 -5.38 -11.38
N GLN A 19 3.21 -6.49 -10.73
CA GLN A 19 1.81 -6.86 -10.62
C GLN A 19 1.04 -5.85 -9.77
N ILE A 20 1.64 -5.36 -8.68
CA ILE A 20 1.02 -4.33 -7.84
C ILE A 20 0.76 -3.08 -8.66
N LEU A 21 1.75 -2.62 -9.40
CA LEU A 21 1.62 -1.40 -10.20
C LEU A 21 0.60 -1.57 -11.32
N ALA A 22 0.54 -2.73 -11.95
CA ALA A 22 -0.45 -3.02 -12.99
C ALA A 22 -1.87 -3.03 -12.43
N ILE A 23 -2.07 -3.63 -11.27
CA ILE A 23 -3.38 -3.64 -10.61
C ILE A 23 -3.80 -2.21 -10.25
N ALA A 24 -2.88 -1.43 -9.68
CA ALA A 24 -3.16 -0.04 -9.34
C ALA A 24 -3.60 0.76 -10.58
N ASP A 25 -2.88 0.61 -11.67
CA ASP A 25 -3.19 1.32 -12.91
C ASP A 25 -4.58 0.96 -13.43
N ARG A 26 -4.97 -0.31 -13.37
CA ARG A 26 -6.31 -0.73 -13.80
C ARG A 26 -7.42 -0.05 -13.01
N HIS A 27 -7.16 0.29 -11.76
CA HIS A 27 -8.14 0.95 -10.89
C HIS A 27 -8.03 2.48 -10.92
N GLY A 28 -7.19 3.03 -11.79
CA GLY A 28 -7.03 4.48 -11.90
C GLY A 28 -6.11 5.08 -10.87
N ALA A 29 -5.36 4.25 -10.14
CA ALA A 29 -4.41 4.71 -9.15
C ALA A 29 -3.02 4.91 -9.76
N CYS A 30 -2.26 5.83 -9.21
CA CYS A 30 -0.91 6.12 -9.65
C CYS A 30 -0.06 6.53 -8.44
N ASN A 31 1.23 6.74 -8.66
CA ASN A 31 2.16 7.14 -7.62
C ASN A 31 2.01 6.25 -6.37
N VAL A 32 2.15 4.95 -6.58
CA VAL A 32 1.96 3.96 -5.53
C VAL A 32 3.11 4.02 -4.54
N ARG A 33 2.78 4.23 -3.27
CA ARG A 33 3.75 4.29 -2.18
C ARG A 33 3.34 3.32 -1.08
N VAL A 34 4.31 2.89 -0.30
CA VAL A 34 4.08 2.05 0.87
C VAL A 34 4.42 2.85 2.10
N PHE A 35 3.58 2.80 3.13
CA PHE A 35 3.86 3.42 4.41
C PHE A 35 3.61 2.41 5.54
N GLY A 36 3.75 2.83 6.78
CA GLY A 36 3.52 1.96 7.92
C GLY A 36 4.68 1.01 8.18
N SER A 37 4.39 -0.09 8.84
CA SER A 37 5.43 -1.01 9.31
C SER A 37 6.26 -1.61 8.18
N VAL A 38 5.66 -1.92 7.04
CA VAL A 38 6.40 -2.46 5.90
C VAL A 38 7.40 -1.43 5.37
N ALA A 39 6.99 -0.17 5.27
CA ALA A 39 7.89 0.89 4.80
C ALA A 39 9.06 1.10 5.77
N ARG A 40 8.82 0.96 7.07
CA ARG A 40 9.85 1.11 8.07
C ARG A 40 10.77 -0.11 8.24
N GLY A 41 10.44 -1.22 7.57
CA GLY A 41 11.19 -2.46 7.76
C GLY A 41 10.94 -3.12 9.11
N GLU A 42 9.79 -2.88 9.69
CA GLU A 42 9.39 -3.35 11.03
C GLU A 42 8.23 -4.32 10.99
N ALA A 43 7.85 -4.80 9.81
CA ALA A 43 6.71 -5.69 9.66
C ALA A 43 7.05 -7.12 10.07
N SER A 44 6.02 -7.84 10.48
CA SER A 44 6.08 -9.29 10.63
C SER A 44 5.41 -9.95 9.42
N ILE A 45 5.47 -11.26 9.36
CA ILE A 45 4.83 -12.01 8.28
C ILE A 45 3.31 -11.81 8.26
N ASP A 46 2.72 -11.47 9.41
CA ASP A 46 1.28 -11.26 9.53
C ASP A 46 0.86 -9.80 9.47
N SER A 47 1.80 -8.88 9.27
CA SER A 47 1.48 -7.46 9.21
C SER A 47 0.67 -7.10 7.99
N ASP A 48 -0.22 -6.12 8.13
CA ASP A 48 -0.93 -5.52 7.00
C ASP A 48 0.05 -4.71 6.16
N VAL A 49 -0.27 -4.56 4.88
CA VAL A 49 0.49 -3.67 4.00
C VAL A 49 -0.34 -2.40 3.79
N ASP A 50 0.27 -1.25 4.03
CA ASP A 50 -0.38 0.05 3.90
C ASP A 50 0.12 0.75 2.64
N PHE A 51 -0.79 0.97 1.69
CA PHE A 51 -0.49 1.68 0.45
C PHE A 51 -1.05 3.09 0.50
N LEU A 52 -0.27 4.03 0.00
CA LEU A 52 -0.69 5.42 -0.20
C LEU A 52 -0.61 5.70 -1.69
N ILE A 53 -1.73 6.05 -2.29
CA ILE A 53 -1.83 6.21 -3.74
C ILE A 53 -2.38 7.59 -4.08
N ASP A 54 -2.07 8.05 -5.29
CA ASP A 54 -2.81 9.11 -5.96
C ASP A 54 -3.77 8.47 -6.96
N TYR A 55 -4.73 9.22 -7.47
CA TYR A 55 -5.71 8.67 -8.41
C TYR A 55 -6.12 9.72 -9.42
N LYS A 56 -6.63 9.22 -10.54
CA LYS A 56 -7.21 10.06 -11.60
C LYS A 56 -8.72 9.97 -11.48
N ILE A 57 -9.35 11.08 -11.14
CA ILE A 57 -10.79 11.12 -10.86
C ILE A 57 -11.63 10.57 -12.02
N GLU A 58 -11.19 10.78 -13.25
CA GLU A 58 -11.91 10.32 -14.45
C GLU A 58 -11.77 8.82 -14.69
N ARG A 59 -10.89 8.11 -13.95
CA ARG A 59 -10.64 6.69 -14.14
C ARG A 59 -11.11 5.82 -12.99
N ILE A 60 -11.49 6.42 -11.85
CA ILE A 60 -11.95 5.64 -10.72
C ILE A 60 -13.44 5.32 -10.84
N THR A 61 -13.86 4.27 -10.14
CA THR A 61 -15.25 3.85 -10.08
C THR A 61 -15.83 4.21 -8.71
N PRO A 62 -17.17 4.13 -8.53
CA PRO A 62 -17.76 4.35 -7.22
C PRO A 62 -17.26 3.39 -6.14
N TRP A 63 -16.70 2.26 -6.53
CA TRP A 63 -16.15 1.27 -5.60
C TRP A 63 -14.72 1.54 -5.18
N PHE A 64 -14.08 2.55 -5.79
CA PHE A 64 -12.73 2.93 -5.44
C PHE A 64 -12.69 3.53 -4.01
N PRO A 65 -11.71 3.17 -3.15
CA PRO A 65 -10.56 2.30 -3.44
C PRO A 65 -10.77 0.83 -3.03
N ALA A 66 -11.99 0.42 -2.67
CA ALA A 66 -12.24 -0.92 -2.17
C ALA A 66 -11.88 -2.01 -3.19
N GLY A 67 -12.21 -1.79 -4.46
CA GLY A 67 -11.87 -2.75 -5.52
C GLY A 67 -10.38 -2.95 -5.66
N LEU A 68 -9.62 -1.88 -5.59
CA LEU A 68 -8.15 -1.95 -5.61
C LEU A 68 -7.63 -2.73 -4.41
N MET A 69 -8.15 -2.42 -3.23
CA MET A 69 -7.75 -3.10 -2.00
C MET A 69 -7.97 -4.61 -2.11
N LEU A 70 -9.13 -5.03 -2.59
CA LEU A 70 -9.45 -6.45 -2.71
C LEU A 70 -8.53 -7.17 -3.70
N ASP A 71 -8.23 -6.55 -4.82
CA ASP A 71 -7.33 -7.14 -5.81
C ASP A 71 -5.90 -7.26 -5.28
N LEU A 72 -5.45 -6.28 -4.52
CA LEU A 72 -4.13 -6.35 -3.89
C LEU A 72 -4.09 -7.41 -2.80
N GLU A 73 -5.15 -7.56 -2.03
CA GLU A 73 -5.23 -8.63 -1.03
C GLU A 73 -5.17 -10.01 -1.67
N ALA A 74 -5.84 -10.19 -2.81
CA ALA A 74 -5.79 -11.44 -3.53
C ALA A 74 -4.39 -11.75 -4.05
N LEU A 75 -3.69 -10.74 -4.55
CA LEU A 75 -2.33 -10.91 -5.05
C LEU A 75 -1.35 -11.25 -3.93
N LEU A 76 -1.42 -10.51 -2.83
CA LEU A 76 -0.42 -10.56 -1.77
C LEU A 76 -0.74 -11.59 -0.70
N ASP A 77 -1.95 -12.14 -0.70
CA ASP A 77 -2.42 -13.09 0.30
C ASP A 77 -2.22 -12.56 1.72
N ARG A 78 -2.57 -11.31 1.93
CA ARG A 78 -2.54 -10.64 3.23
C ARG A 78 -3.44 -9.42 3.22
N LYS A 79 -3.74 -8.92 4.41
CA LYS A 79 -4.55 -7.72 4.54
C LYS A 79 -3.82 -6.51 3.98
N VAL A 80 -4.57 -5.66 3.30
CA VAL A 80 -4.06 -4.45 2.66
C VAL A 80 -4.97 -3.28 3.02
N ASP A 81 -4.37 -2.16 3.38
CA ASP A 81 -5.06 -0.88 3.47
C ASP A 81 -4.63 0.01 2.32
N VAL A 82 -5.59 0.70 1.71
CA VAL A 82 -5.32 1.65 0.65
C VAL A 82 -5.86 3.00 1.08
N ALA A 83 -4.99 3.99 1.13
CA ALA A 83 -5.34 5.36 1.49
C ALA A 83 -4.93 6.32 0.38
N THR A 84 -5.68 7.41 0.26
CA THR A 84 -5.27 8.56 -0.53
C THR A 84 -4.88 9.68 0.43
N VAL A 85 -4.15 10.68 -0.07
CA VAL A 85 -3.67 11.77 0.79
C VAL A 85 -4.85 12.50 1.47
N ASP A 86 -5.94 12.69 0.73
CA ASP A 86 -7.12 13.39 1.26
C ASP A 86 -7.87 12.58 2.32
N MET A 87 -7.62 11.27 2.44
CA MET A 87 -8.21 10.44 3.50
C MET A 87 -7.42 10.48 4.82
N LEU A 88 -6.20 11.00 4.79
CA LEU A 88 -5.34 11.02 5.96
C LEU A 88 -5.78 12.07 6.96
N LYS A 89 -5.77 11.71 8.24
CA LYS A 89 -6.03 12.67 9.31
C LYS A 89 -4.89 13.70 9.36
N GLU A 90 -5.24 14.94 9.55
CA GLU A 90 -4.30 16.06 9.49
C GLU A 90 -3.07 15.85 10.38
N ARG A 91 -3.28 15.36 11.60
CA ARG A 91 -2.21 15.14 12.57
C ARG A 91 -1.23 14.03 12.16
N MET A 92 -1.64 13.15 11.25
CA MET A 92 -0.83 12.01 10.81
C MET A 92 -0.24 12.22 9.43
N LYS A 93 -0.76 13.19 8.71
CA LYS A 93 -0.46 13.36 7.28
C LYS A 93 1.02 13.59 7.02
N ASP A 94 1.63 14.51 7.75
CA ASP A 94 3.04 14.85 7.52
C ASP A 94 3.93 13.64 7.81
N ARG A 95 3.66 12.92 8.88
CA ARG A 95 4.44 11.75 9.25
C ARG A 95 4.34 10.66 8.18
N ILE A 96 3.13 10.40 7.70
CA ILE A 96 2.90 9.38 6.69
C ILE A 96 3.58 9.75 5.38
N LEU A 97 3.47 11.03 4.97
CA LEU A 97 4.11 11.49 3.74
C LEU A 97 5.64 11.42 3.81
N GLN A 98 6.22 11.66 4.99
CA GLN A 98 7.66 11.55 5.17
C GLN A 98 8.14 10.10 5.18
N GLU A 99 7.32 9.21 5.71
CA GLU A 99 7.64 7.78 5.83
C GLU A 99 7.44 7.02 4.54
N ALA A 100 6.51 7.47 3.69
CA ALA A 100 6.09 6.73 2.50
C ALA A 100 7.23 6.54 1.51
N VAL A 101 7.34 5.32 0.99
CA VAL A 101 8.36 4.92 0.04
C VAL A 101 7.70 4.61 -1.29
N VAL A 102 8.20 5.22 -2.37
CA VAL A 102 7.69 4.97 -3.72
C VAL A 102 8.01 3.53 -4.11
N LEU A 103 6.99 2.82 -4.54
CA LEU A 103 7.15 1.46 -5.01
C LEU A 103 7.60 1.44 -6.50
#